data_38f6068469c75b4efdfde74f526b91fe
#
_entry.id   38f6068469c75b4efdfde74f526b91fe
#
_cell.length_a   1.000
_cell.length_b   1.000
_cell.length_c   1.000
_cell.angle_alpha   90.00
_cell.angle_beta   90.00
_cell.angle_gamma   90.00
#
_symmetry.space_group_name_H-M   'P 1'
#
loop_
_entity.id
_entity.type
_entity.pdbx_description
1 polymer ?
#
loop_
_entity_poly.entity_id
_entity_poly.type
_entity_poly.pdbx_seq_one_letter_code
_entity_poly.pdbx_strand_id
1 'polypeptide(L)'
;MTEKFTRYDTADYLNTSEDMALYFEACLEENDPALIAHALGVIARARGMTQLAKDTGISREGLYKALSADGNPEFATILKVTRALGIKLHAEMV
;
A
#
# COMPACT_ATOMS: atom_id res chain seq x y z
N MET A 1 -23.51 -15.09 -3.45
CA MET A 1 -22.19 -15.09 -3.28
C MET A 1 -21.33 -14.58 -4.32
N THR A 2 -21.64 -14.80 -5.53
CA THR A 2 -20.77 -14.33 -6.56
C THR A 2 -20.66 -12.85 -6.60
N GLU A 3 -21.64 -12.14 -6.16
CA GLU A 3 -21.51 -10.70 -6.18
C GLU A 3 -20.40 -10.23 -5.28
N LYS A 4 -19.96 -11.06 -4.35
CA LYS A 4 -18.86 -10.69 -3.54
C LYS A 4 -17.57 -10.59 -4.31
N PHE A 5 -17.46 -11.35 -5.38
CA PHE A 5 -16.24 -11.29 -6.17
C PHE A 5 -16.13 -10.00 -6.93
N THR A 6 -17.26 -9.45 -7.35
CA THR A 6 -17.22 -8.20 -8.09
C THR A 6 -16.94 -7.03 -7.18
N ARG A 7 -17.22 -7.19 -5.89
CA ARG A 7 -16.94 -6.13 -4.95
C ARG A 7 -15.73 -6.40 -4.12
N TYR A 8 -15.03 -7.44 -4.43
CA TYR A 8 -13.87 -7.85 -3.69
C TYR A 8 -12.86 -6.71 -3.59
N ASP A 9 -12.42 -6.42 -2.38
CA ASP A 9 -11.37 -5.46 -2.12
C ASP A 9 -10.32 -6.19 -1.32
N THR A 10 -9.10 -6.25 -1.84
CA THR A 10 -7.99 -6.94 -1.19
C THR A 10 -7.79 -6.46 0.24
N ALA A 11 -8.07 -5.18 0.48
CA ALA A 11 -7.89 -4.62 1.82
C ALA A 11 -8.72 -5.35 2.87
N ASP A 12 -9.86 -5.93 2.48
CA ASP A 12 -10.73 -6.62 3.43
C ASP A 12 -10.10 -7.89 3.98
N TYR A 13 -9.06 -8.39 3.33
CA TYR A 13 -8.42 -9.64 3.69
C TYR A 13 -7.07 -9.43 4.38
N LEU A 14 -6.64 -8.19 4.53
CA LEU A 14 -5.37 -7.89 5.17
C LEU A 14 -5.62 -7.55 6.64
N ASN A 15 -5.73 -8.57 7.45
CA ASN A 15 -6.11 -8.40 8.85
C ASN A 15 -4.94 -8.26 9.80
N THR A 16 -3.76 -8.69 9.40
CA THR A 16 -2.60 -8.65 10.30
C THR A 16 -1.44 -7.99 9.59
N SER A 17 -0.45 -7.57 10.40
CA SER A 17 0.78 -7.01 9.83
C SER A 17 1.49 -8.02 8.95
N GLU A 18 1.42 -9.30 9.31
CA GLU A 18 2.04 -10.34 8.51
C GLU A 18 1.37 -10.48 7.16
N ASP A 19 0.02 -10.42 7.14
CA ASP A 19 -0.69 -10.48 5.87
C ASP A 19 -0.29 -9.33 4.97
N MET A 20 -0.15 -8.14 5.54
CA MET A 20 0.22 -6.96 4.78
C MET A 20 1.62 -7.07 4.21
N ALA A 21 2.55 -7.57 5.01
CA ALA A 21 3.93 -7.72 4.58
C ALA A 21 4.04 -8.73 3.46
N LEU A 22 3.35 -9.86 3.58
CA LEU A 22 3.36 -10.89 2.55
C LEU A 22 2.76 -10.39 1.24
N TYR A 23 1.66 -9.66 1.35
CA TYR A 23 1.02 -9.10 0.17
C TYR A 23 1.96 -8.12 -0.54
N PHE A 24 2.58 -7.24 0.23
CA PHE A 24 3.48 -6.24 -0.35
C PHE A 24 4.69 -6.91 -0.99
N GLU A 25 5.24 -7.91 -0.32
CA GLU A 25 6.39 -8.63 -0.84
C GLU A 25 6.05 -9.30 -2.18
N ALA A 26 4.88 -9.92 -2.27
CA ALA A 26 4.45 -10.55 -3.50
C ALA A 26 4.34 -9.53 -4.63
N CYS A 27 3.84 -8.34 -4.32
CA CYS A 27 3.72 -7.29 -5.33
C CYS A 27 5.08 -6.75 -5.75
N LEU A 28 6.04 -6.70 -4.82
CA LEU A 28 7.38 -6.24 -5.16
C LEU A 28 8.05 -7.17 -6.17
N GLU A 29 7.74 -8.46 -6.11
CA GLU A 29 8.36 -9.42 -7.02
C GLU A 29 7.94 -9.25 -8.46
N GLU A 30 6.85 -8.56 -8.69
CA GLU A 30 6.39 -8.31 -10.05
C GLU A 30 7.16 -7.20 -10.73
N ASN A 31 7.91 -6.40 -9.98
CA ASN A 31 8.71 -5.29 -10.53
C ASN A 31 7.89 -4.28 -11.32
N ASP A 32 6.63 -4.13 -10.97
CA ASP A 32 5.74 -3.21 -11.64
C ASP A 32 5.47 -2.02 -10.72
N PRO A 33 5.99 -0.84 -11.03
CA PRO A 33 5.81 0.32 -10.15
C PRO A 33 4.36 0.66 -9.87
N ALA A 34 3.50 0.52 -10.88
CA ALA A 34 2.08 0.82 -10.68
C ALA A 34 1.45 -0.16 -9.70
N LEU A 35 1.83 -1.42 -9.80
CA LEU A 35 1.32 -2.43 -8.89
C LEU A 35 1.82 -2.19 -7.46
N ILE A 36 3.07 -1.78 -7.33
CA ILE A 36 3.65 -1.51 -6.02
C ILE A 36 2.95 -0.33 -5.36
N ALA A 37 2.72 0.75 -6.12
CA ALA A 37 2.00 1.90 -5.60
C ALA A 37 0.58 1.51 -5.21
N HIS A 38 -0.08 0.72 -6.05
CA HIS A 38 -1.44 0.26 -5.75
C HIS A 38 -1.46 -0.61 -4.49
N ALA A 39 -0.47 -1.47 -4.34
CA ALA A 39 -0.38 -2.33 -3.17
C ALA A 39 -0.26 -1.52 -1.89
N LEU A 40 0.55 -0.47 -1.91
CA LEU A 40 0.64 0.41 -0.75
C LEU A 40 -0.70 1.07 -0.46
N GLY A 41 -1.44 1.42 -1.51
CA GLY A 41 -2.76 2.00 -1.34
C GLY A 41 -3.73 1.03 -0.68
N VAL A 42 -3.67 -0.24 -1.07
CA VAL A 42 -4.52 -1.27 -0.47
C VAL A 42 -4.20 -1.41 1.02
N ILE A 43 -2.91 -1.49 1.35
CA ILE A 43 -2.50 -1.61 2.75
C ILE A 43 -2.89 -0.37 3.54
N ALA A 44 -2.71 0.81 2.94
CA ALA A 44 -3.05 2.06 3.60
C ALA A 44 -4.54 2.11 3.93
N ARG A 45 -5.39 1.66 3.01
CA ARG A 45 -6.83 1.64 3.28
C ARG A 45 -7.16 0.64 4.39
N ALA A 46 -6.46 -0.47 4.42
CA ALA A 46 -6.68 -1.47 5.47
C ALA A 46 -6.28 -0.94 6.84
N ARG A 47 -5.25 -0.12 6.90
CA ARG A 47 -4.76 0.45 8.16
C ARG A 47 -5.50 1.73 8.54
N GLY A 48 -6.01 2.46 7.58
CA GLY A 48 -6.75 3.69 7.83
C GLY A 48 -6.07 4.91 7.26
N MET A 49 -6.72 5.54 6.28
CA MET A 49 -6.11 6.67 5.57
C MET A 49 -6.01 7.92 6.42
N THR A 50 -6.96 8.12 7.33
CA THR A 50 -6.93 9.32 8.16
C THR A 50 -5.71 9.35 9.06
N GLN A 51 -5.41 8.21 9.69
CA GLN A 51 -4.24 8.14 10.55
C GLN A 51 -2.97 8.23 9.74
N LEU A 52 -2.95 7.60 8.58
CA LEU A 52 -1.78 7.65 7.71
C LEU A 52 -1.49 9.08 7.26
N ALA A 53 -2.53 9.85 6.96
CA ALA A 53 -2.35 11.24 6.57
C ALA A 53 -1.70 12.03 7.70
N LYS A 54 -2.13 11.79 8.92
CA LYS A 54 -1.54 12.47 10.08
C LYS A 54 -0.09 12.08 10.26
N ASP A 55 0.20 10.81 10.14
CA ASP A 55 1.54 10.30 10.39
C ASP A 55 2.54 10.74 9.33
N THR A 56 2.09 10.89 8.09
CA THR A 56 3.00 11.25 6.99
C THR A 56 3.04 12.74 6.72
N GLY A 57 2.03 13.48 7.18
CA GLY A 57 1.91 14.89 6.85
C GLY A 57 1.40 15.12 5.44
N ILE A 58 0.91 14.08 4.77
CA ILE A 58 0.37 14.17 3.43
C ILE A 58 -1.15 14.13 3.54
N SER A 59 -1.85 14.96 2.76
CA SER A 59 -3.30 14.98 2.83
C SER A 59 -3.88 13.64 2.35
N ARG A 60 -5.10 13.32 2.79
CA ARG A 60 -5.76 12.11 2.35
C ARG A 60 -5.89 12.09 0.83
N GLU A 61 -6.27 13.21 0.24
CA GLU A 61 -6.38 13.31 -1.20
C GLU A 61 -5.05 13.03 -1.87
N GLY A 62 -3.97 13.60 -1.33
CA GLY A 62 -2.65 13.38 -1.87
C GLY A 62 -2.24 11.93 -1.80
N LEU A 63 -2.59 11.26 -0.69
CA LEU A 63 -2.28 9.85 -0.54
C LEU A 63 -3.06 9.00 -1.53
N TYR A 64 -4.35 9.25 -1.69
CA TYR A 64 -5.15 8.49 -2.66
C TYR A 64 -4.60 8.65 -4.07
N LYS A 65 -4.19 9.87 -4.41
CA LYS A 65 -3.66 10.12 -5.74
C LYS A 65 -2.31 9.45 -5.93
N ALA A 66 -1.42 9.58 -4.97
CA ALA A 66 -0.07 9.03 -5.09
C ALA A 66 -0.09 7.51 -5.11
N LEU A 67 -0.98 6.89 -4.34
CA LEU A 67 -0.98 5.45 -4.17
C LEU A 67 -2.03 4.74 -5.04
N SER A 68 -2.44 5.37 -6.11
CA SER A 68 -3.32 4.73 -7.07
C SER A 68 -2.49 4.05 -8.15
N ALA A 69 -3.14 3.20 -8.94
CA ALA A 69 -2.44 2.51 -10.03
C ALA A 69 -1.91 3.50 -11.06
N ASP A 70 -2.56 4.66 -11.18
CA ASP A 70 -2.11 5.70 -12.10
C ASP A 70 -1.14 6.66 -11.47
N GLY A 71 -0.88 6.51 -10.18
CA GLY A 71 0.01 7.41 -9.48
C GLY A 71 1.45 7.11 -9.79
N ASN A 72 2.29 8.09 -9.52
CA ASN A 72 3.72 7.92 -9.70
C ASN A 72 4.41 8.61 -8.53
N PRO A 73 4.29 8.04 -7.34
CA PRO A 73 4.81 8.71 -6.15
C PRO A 73 6.33 8.77 -6.17
N GLU A 74 6.86 9.86 -5.64
CA GLU A 74 8.29 9.97 -5.46
C GLU A 74 8.75 8.95 -4.45
N PHE A 75 10.02 8.56 -4.57
CA PHE A 75 10.57 7.59 -3.64
C PHE A 75 10.48 8.08 -2.20
N ALA A 76 10.65 9.38 -1.98
CA ALA A 76 10.52 9.95 -0.64
C ALA A 76 9.13 9.70 -0.08
N THR A 77 8.10 9.81 -0.91
CA THR A 77 6.74 9.52 -0.49
C THR A 77 6.58 8.06 -0.12
N ILE A 78 7.16 7.18 -0.92
CA ILE A 78 7.12 5.74 -0.65
C ILE A 78 7.76 5.46 0.72
N LEU A 79 8.90 6.06 1.00
CA LEU A 79 9.56 5.85 2.28
C LEU A 79 8.73 6.35 3.45
N LYS A 80 8.10 7.51 3.29
CA LYS A 80 7.24 8.03 4.36
C LYS A 80 6.09 7.11 4.65
N VAL A 81 5.45 6.62 3.59
CA VAL A 81 4.28 5.76 3.73
C VAL A 81 4.67 4.43 4.34
N THR A 82 5.73 3.80 3.85
CA THR A 82 6.14 2.51 4.39
C THR A 82 6.53 2.62 5.85
N ARG A 83 7.24 3.70 6.23
CA ARG A 83 7.59 3.89 7.63
C ARG A 83 6.36 4.06 8.50
N ALA A 84 5.41 4.85 8.05
CA ALA A 84 4.19 5.09 8.82
C ALA A 84 3.37 3.82 8.96
N LEU A 85 3.42 2.94 7.96
CA LEU A 85 2.70 1.68 8.01
C LEU A 85 3.46 0.59 8.76
N GLY A 86 4.69 0.87 9.17
CA GLY A 86 5.50 -0.12 9.87
C GLY A 86 6.12 -1.16 8.95
N ILE A 87 6.19 -0.88 7.67
CA ILE A 87 6.81 -1.77 6.71
C ILE A 87 8.28 -1.43 6.58
N LYS A 88 9.13 -2.42 6.74
CA LYS A 88 10.55 -2.24 6.58
C LYS A 88 10.96 -2.74 5.20
N LEU A 89 11.58 -1.88 4.42
CA LEU A 89 12.08 -2.29 3.13
C LEU A 89 13.38 -3.04 3.31
N HIS A 90 13.57 -4.09 2.54
CA HIS A 90 14.71 -4.96 2.67
C HIS A 90 15.28 -5.24 1.28
N ALA A 91 16.59 -5.32 1.20
CA ALA A 91 17.26 -5.61 -0.06
C ALA A 91 18.12 -6.86 0.10
N GLU A 92 18.20 -7.61 -0.96
CA GLU A 92 18.88 -8.89 -0.96
C GLU A 92 19.57 -9.05 -2.31
N MET A 93 20.82 -9.51 -2.30
CA MET A 93 21.50 -9.77 -3.56
C MET A 93 21.05 -11.12 -4.09
N VAL A 94 20.82 -11.18 -5.40
CA VAL A 94 20.41 -12.44 -6.03
C VAL A 94 21.59 -13.28 -6.44
#